data_f69ddb7191aa87b50e9750a9fc854fc2
#
_entry.id   f69ddb7191aa87b50e9750a9fc854fc2
#
_cell.length_a   1.000
_cell.length_b   1.000
_cell.length_c   1.000
_cell.angle_alpha   90.00
_cell.angle_beta   90.00
_cell.angle_gamma   90.00
#
_symmetry.space_group_name_H-M   'P 1'
#
loop_
_entity.id
_entity.type
_entity.pdbx_description
1 polymer ?
#
loop_
_entity_poly.entity_id
_entity_poly.type
_entity_poly.pdbx_seq_one_letter_code
_entity_poly.pdbx_strand_id
1 'polypeptide(L)'
;AFTKETDFFAKAGVEWIDDAIAFNERNLLKKRLFNVWGPRLGITEDENEWAVDEAFKALAAFDEHMEAKGKAIIEEVERENRVAILMLGRPYHSDPGLNHGIPEEFQVLGYPVLSIRSLPRDKAWLQRFFGTDDPNDVRDVWPENYSTNSVQKVWAARFAARHPNIALLDLSSFKCGHDAP
;
A
#
# COMPACT_ATOMS: atom_id res chain seq x y z
N ALA A 1 -2.85 -23.09 9.47
CA ALA A 1 -3.92 -23.88 10.06
C ALA A 1 -5.03 -24.24 9.06
N PHE A 2 -5.14 -23.55 7.93
CA PHE A 2 -6.16 -23.81 6.88
C PHE A 2 -5.77 -24.93 5.90
N THR A 3 -4.53 -25.36 5.88
CA THR A 3 -3.97 -26.31 4.91
C THR A 3 -4.39 -27.78 5.12
N LYS A 4 -5.18 -28.10 6.14
CA LYS A 4 -5.59 -29.47 6.43
C LYS A 4 -7.00 -29.87 5.96
N GLU A 5 -7.73 -28.98 5.31
CA GLU A 5 -9.08 -29.26 4.79
C GLU A 5 -9.08 -29.64 3.30
N THR A 6 -7.93 -30.05 2.77
CA THR A 6 -7.81 -30.53 1.37
C THR A 6 -8.79 -31.60 1.01
N ASP A 7 -9.14 -32.48 1.96
CA ASP A 7 -10.12 -33.56 1.74
C ASP A 7 -11.54 -33.05 1.46
N PHE A 8 -11.93 -31.91 2.05
CA PHE A 8 -13.23 -31.31 1.80
C PHE A 8 -13.32 -30.77 0.36
N PHE A 9 -12.33 -30.06 -0.08
CA PHE A 9 -12.27 -29.47 -1.43
C PHE A 9 -12.16 -30.58 -2.49
N ALA A 10 -11.33 -31.62 -2.24
CA ALA A 10 -11.19 -32.75 -3.14
C ALA A 10 -12.52 -33.52 -3.30
N LYS A 11 -13.28 -33.73 -2.23
CA LYS A 11 -14.61 -34.33 -2.26
C LYS A 11 -15.64 -33.48 -3.02
N ALA A 12 -15.47 -32.15 -3.02
CA ALA A 12 -16.30 -31.24 -3.77
C ALA A 12 -15.85 -31.07 -5.24
N GLY A 13 -14.79 -31.76 -5.67
CA GLY A 13 -14.23 -31.64 -7.03
C GLY A 13 -13.48 -30.32 -7.25
N VAL A 14 -13.07 -29.62 -6.17
CA VAL A 14 -12.33 -28.37 -6.22
C VAL A 14 -10.85 -28.63 -5.99
N GLU A 15 -10.00 -28.18 -6.91
CA GLU A 15 -8.55 -28.19 -6.70
C GLU A 15 -8.17 -27.06 -5.76
N TRP A 16 -7.52 -27.39 -4.65
CA TRP A 16 -6.91 -26.41 -3.76
C TRP A 16 -5.44 -26.22 -4.11
N ILE A 17 -5.07 -24.98 -4.44
CA ILE A 17 -3.70 -24.61 -4.77
C ILE A 17 -3.15 -23.78 -3.61
N ASP A 18 -2.19 -24.38 -2.87
CA ASP A 18 -1.52 -23.75 -1.74
C ASP A 18 -0.04 -23.57 -2.10
N ASP A 19 0.27 -22.47 -2.78
CA ASP A 19 1.65 -22.12 -3.12
C ASP A 19 1.99 -20.73 -2.61
N ALA A 20 3.10 -20.65 -1.89
CA ALA A 20 3.62 -19.39 -1.37
C ALA A 20 4.32 -18.61 -2.49
N ILE A 21 3.75 -17.46 -2.85
CA ILE A 21 4.26 -16.60 -3.90
C ILE A 21 4.78 -15.30 -3.27
N ALA A 22 6.07 -15.00 -3.48
CA ALA A 22 6.71 -13.77 -3.03
C ALA A 22 6.80 -12.77 -4.18
N PHE A 23 6.32 -11.54 -3.96
CA PHE A 23 6.27 -10.48 -4.99
C PHE A 23 7.52 -9.57 -4.99
N ASN A 24 8.39 -9.70 -4.01
CA ASN A 24 9.60 -8.88 -3.87
C ASN A 24 10.75 -9.28 -4.82
N GLU A 25 10.74 -10.52 -5.33
CA GLU A 25 11.77 -11.07 -6.21
C GLU A 25 11.18 -11.39 -7.58
N ARG A 26 11.24 -10.44 -8.52
CA ARG A 26 10.56 -10.53 -9.83
C ARG A 26 10.88 -11.80 -10.62
N ASN A 27 12.16 -12.19 -10.67
CA ASN A 27 12.56 -13.40 -11.42
C ASN A 27 12.07 -14.68 -10.75
N LEU A 28 12.06 -14.71 -9.43
CA LEU A 28 11.50 -15.83 -8.68
C LEU A 28 9.99 -15.90 -8.82
N LEU A 29 9.32 -14.76 -8.80
CA LEU A 29 7.88 -14.65 -9.02
C LEU A 29 7.49 -15.23 -10.39
N LYS A 30 8.18 -14.83 -11.48
CA LYS A 30 7.93 -15.37 -12.83
C LYS A 30 7.98 -16.89 -12.85
N LYS A 31 9.06 -17.47 -12.32
CA LYS A 31 9.24 -18.93 -12.26
C LYS A 31 8.16 -19.63 -11.43
N ARG A 32 7.83 -19.07 -10.27
CA ARG A 32 6.80 -19.64 -9.39
C ARG A 32 5.42 -19.59 -10.03
N LEU A 33 5.03 -18.46 -10.59
CA LEU A 33 3.75 -18.33 -11.29
C LEU A 33 3.66 -19.29 -12.46
N PHE A 34 4.70 -19.41 -13.28
CA PHE A 34 4.71 -20.35 -14.39
C PHE A 34 4.57 -21.81 -13.92
N ASN A 35 5.34 -22.20 -12.90
CA ASN A 35 5.28 -23.57 -12.37
C ASN A 35 3.88 -23.94 -11.83
N VAL A 36 3.19 -23.00 -11.21
CA VAL A 36 1.86 -23.24 -10.63
C VAL A 36 0.75 -23.13 -11.67
N TRP A 37 0.79 -22.08 -12.48
CA TRP A 37 -0.33 -21.71 -13.36
C TRP A 37 -0.11 -22.06 -14.83
N GLY A 38 1.14 -22.10 -15.31
CA GLY A 38 1.45 -22.40 -16.71
C GLY A 38 0.77 -23.66 -17.22
N PRO A 39 0.96 -24.84 -16.58
CA PRO A 39 0.31 -26.07 -17.00
C PRO A 39 -1.22 -26.05 -16.89
N ARG A 40 -1.76 -25.33 -15.90
CA ARG A 40 -3.21 -25.21 -15.67
C ARG A 40 -3.91 -24.33 -16.69
N LEU A 41 -3.23 -23.25 -17.10
CA LEU A 41 -3.75 -22.27 -18.04
C LEU A 41 -3.36 -22.57 -19.49
N GLY A 42 -2.43 -23.52 -19.70
CA GLY A 42 -1.92 -23.85 -21.02
C GLY A 42 -1.10 -22.72 -21.67
N ILE A 43 -0.46 -21.89 -20.85
CA ILE A 43 0.38 -20.78 -21.31
C ILE A 43 1.85 -21.19 -21.37
N THR A 44 2.61 -20.51 -22.23
CA THR A 44 4.05 -20.67 -22.35
C THR A 44 4.80 -19.86 -21.29
N GLU A 45 6.09 -20.14 -21.09
CA GLU A 45 6.94 -19.38 -20.20
C GLU A 45 7.06 -17.91 -20.63
N ASP A 46 7.21 -17.66 -21.93
CA ASP A 46 7.29 -16.31 -22.51
C ASP A 46 6.00 -15.49 -22.27
N GLU A 47 4.83 -16.12 -22.42
CA GLU A 47 3.54 -15.47 -22.13
C GLU A 47 3.40 -15.12 -20.63
N ASN A 48 3.84 -16.01 -19.75
CA ASN A 48 3.86 -15.75 -18.32
C ASN A 48 4.84 -14.62 -17.98
N GLU A 49 6.05 -14.61 -18.55
CA GLU A 49 7.03 -13.55 -18.32
C GLU A 49 6.49 -12.20 -18.79
N TRP A 50 5.93 -12.14 -19.97
CA TRP A 50 5.30 -10.95 -20.51
C TRP A 50 4.16 -10.44 -19.61
N ALA A 51 3.28 -11.33 -19.17
CA ALA A 51 2.16 -10.96 -18.32
C ALA A 51 2.62 -10.36 -16.96
N VAL A 52 3.64 -10.97 -16.34
CA VAL A 52 4.23 -10.45 -15.10
C VAL A 52 4.88 -9.09 -15.32
N ASP A 53 5.60 -8.91 -16.44
CA ASP A 53 6.24 -7.63 -16.77
C ASP A 53 5.21 -6.52 -17.02
N GLU A 54 4.13 -6.80 -17.73
CA GLU A 54 3.04 -5.85 -17.94
C GLU A 54 2.30 -5.51 -16.63
N ALA A 55 2.10 -6.49 -15.75
CA ALA A 55 1.51 -6.25 -14.44
C ALA A 55 2.37 -5.28 -13.58
N PHE A 56 3.69 -5.45 -13.59
CA PHE A 56 4.59 -4.51 -12.89
C PHE A 56 4.62 -3.12 -13.52
N LYS A 57 4.54 -3.02 -14.84
CA LYS A 57 4.41 -1.71 -15.52
C LYS A 57 3.11 -1.01 -15.14
N ALA A 58 2.00 -1.74 -15.15
CA ALA A 58 0.70 -1.20 -14.76
C ALA A 58 0.70 -0.72 -13.30
N LEU A 59 1.32 -1.50 -12.39
CA LEU A 59 1.45 -1.13 -11.00
C LEU A 59 2.29 0.14 -10.82
N ALA A 60 3.43 0.24 -11.51
CA ALA A 60 4.28 1.43 -11.48
C ALA A 60 3.54 2.68 -11.99
N ALA A 61 2.85 2.57 -13.13
CA ALA A 61 2.05 3.67 -13.68
C ALA A 61 0.92 4.10 -12.73
N PHE A 62 0.29 3.15 -12.04
CA PHE A 62 -0.70 3.44 -11.01
C PHE A 62 -0.10 4.21 -9.83
N ASP A 63 1.06 3.78 -9.32
CA ASP A 63 1.73 4.44 -8.21
C ASP A 63 2.16 5.87 -8.58
N GLU A 64 2.76 6.07 -9.76
CA GLU A 64 3.11 7.39 -10.28
C GLU A 64 1.89 8.32 -10.38
N HIS A 65 0.77 7.79 -10.87
CA HIS A 65 -0.48 8.54 -10.97
C HIS A 65 -1.03 8.93 -9.59
N MET A 66 -1.01 8.02 -8.63
CA MET A 66 -1.44 8.27 -7.26
C MET A 66 -0.57 9.32 -6.57
N GLU A 67 0.74 9.21 -6.69
CA GLU A 67 1.70 10.18 -6.13
C GLU A 67 1.54 11.57 -6.77
N ALA A 68 1.36 11.64 -8.09
CA ALA A 68 1.12 12.91 -8.78
C ALA A 68 -0.17 13.59 -8.32
N LYS A 69 -1.25 12.83 -8.16
CA LYS A 69 -2.51 13.36 -7.62
C LYS A 69 -2.38 13.81 -6.17
N GLY A 70 -1.75 13.00 -5.34
CA GLY A 70 -1.53 13.35 -3.94
C GLY A 70 -0.69 14.61 -3.79
N LYS A 71 0.38 14.74 -4.59
CA LYS A 71 1.19 15.96 -4.64
C LYS A 71 0.37 17.19 -5.02
N ALA A 72 -0.46 17.09 -6.06
CA ALA A 72 -1.32 18.19 -6.50
C ALA A 72 -2.31 18.63 -5.40
N ILE A 73 -2.91 17.69 -4.68
CA ILE A 73 -3.80 17.98 -3.55
C ILE A 73 -3.04 18.68 -2.41
N ILE A 74 -1.83 18.23 -2.08
CA ILE A 74 -1.02 18.83 -1.02
C ILE A 74 -0.65 20.27 -1.41
N GLU A 75 -0.18 20.50 -2.63
CA GLU A 75 0.16 21.84 -3.13
C GLU A 75 -1.08 22.77 -3.20
N GLU A 76 -2.26 22.22 -3.46
CA GLU A 76 -3.52 22.97 -3.44
C GLU A 76 -3.87 23.42 -2.01
N VAL A 77 -3.87 22.51 -1.03
CA VAL A 77 -4.20 22.87 0.36
C VAL A 77 -3.18 23.77 0.99
N GLU A 78 -1.89 23.67 0.59
CA GLU A 78 -0.85 24.64 0.97
C GLU A 78 -1.19 26.05 0.45
N ARG A 79 -1.49 26.16 -0.85
CA ARG A 79 -1.81 27.44 -1.51
C ARG A 79 -3.05 28.10 -0.92
N GLU A 80 -4.05 27.31 -0.55
CA GLU A 80 -5.32 27.77 -0.01
C GLU A 80 -5.34 27.88 1.51
N ASN A 81 -4.25 27.53 2.17
CA ASN A 81 -4.15 27.44 3.63
C ASN A 81 -5.27 26.60 4.26
N ARG A 82 -5.58 25.49 3.63
CA ARG A 82 -6.57 24.48 4.08
C ARG A 82 -5.87 23.29 4.69
N VAL A 83 -6.65 22.33 5.16
CA VAL A 83 -6.16 21.09 5.73
C VAL A 83 -6.64 19.91 4.88
N ALA A 84 -5.75 18.97 4.58
CA ALA A 84 -6.08 17.64 4.08
C ALA A 84 -5.94 16.60 5.19
N ILE A 85 -6.73 15.54 5.11
CA ILE A 85 -6.65 14.40 6.03
C ILE A 85 -5.75 13.34 5.41
N LEU A 86 -4.69 12.96 6.10
CA LEU A 86 -3.90 11.80 5.75
C LEU A 86 -4.43 10.59 6.52
N MET A 87 -5.10 9.70 5.81
CA MET A 87 -5.64 8.48 6.39
C MET A 87 -4.56 7.39 6.43
N LEU A 88 -4.17 7.00 7.63
CA LEU A 88 -3.35 5.83 7.88
C LEU A 88 -4.22 4.61 8.15
N GLY A 89 -3.69 3.45 7.84
CA GLY A 89 -4.38 2.19 8.09
C GLY A 89 -3.66 1.03 7.43
N ARG A 90 -4.22 -0.15 7.56
CA ARG A 90 -3.80 -1.31 6.78
C ARG A 90 -4.32 -1.19 5.34
N PRO A 91 -3.73 -1.90 4.37
CA PRO A 91 -4.18 -1.83 2.97
C PRO A 91 -5.68 -2.08 2.76
N TYR A 92 -6.30 -2.92 3.59
CA TYR A 92 -7.73 -3.20 3.51
C TYR A 92 -8.63 -2.00 3.91
N HIS A 93 -8.11 -1.02 4.66
CA HIS A 93 -8.85 0.22 4.95
C HIS A 93 -9.03 1.12 3.72
N SER A 94 -8.34 0.84 2.62
CA SER A 94 -8.59 1.51 1.34
C SER A 94 -9.81 0.96 0.59
N ASP A 95 -10.40 -0.14 1.07
CA ASP A 95 -11.63 -0.69 0.52
C ASP A 95 -12.85 0.05 1.06
N PRO A 96 -13.74 0.57 0.19
CA PRO A 96 -14.91 1.38 0.61
C PRO A 96 -15.91 0.58 1.47
N GLY A 97 -15.95 -0.75 1.32
CA GLY A 97 -16.79 -1.62 2.15
C GLY A 97 -16.25 -1.82 3.57
N LEU A 98 -14.94 -1.66 3.76
CA LEU A 98 -14.26 -1.88 5.04
C LEU A 98 -13.96 -0.59 5.80
N ASN A 99 -13.84 0.54 5.11
CA ASN A 99 -13.56 1.84 5.74
C ASN A 99 -14.82 2.57 6.24
N HIS A 100 -16.00 1.97 6.06
CA HIS A 100 -17.29 2.52 6.49
C HIS A 100 -17.64 3.90 5.92
N GLY A 101 -17.10 4.27 4.76
CA GLY A 101 -17.34 5.59 4.14
C GLY A 101 -16.63 6.76 4.83
N ILE A 102 -15.67 6.49 5.71
CA ILE A 102 -14.95 7.55 6.45
C ILE A 102 -14.29 8.57 5.52
N PRO A 103 -13.59 8.18 4.43
CA PRO A 103 -13.01 9.15 3.49
C PRO A 103 -14.07 10.05 2.85
N GLU A 104 -15.22 9.49 2.48
CA GLU A 104 -16.32 10.19 1.85
C GLU A 104 -16.94 11.24 2.79
N GLU A 105 -17.12 10.91 4.07
CA GLU A 105 -17.62 11.84 5.08
C GLU A 105 -16.69 13.05 5.26
N PHE A 106 -15.38 12.85 5.31
CA PHE A 106 -14.45 13.97 5.35
C PHE A 106 -14.50 14.82 4.08
N GLN A 107 -14.66 14.21 2.90
CA GLN A 107 -14.78 14.94 1.64
C GLN A 107 -16.07 15.77 1.58
N VAL A 108 -17.18 15.26 2.09
CA VAL A 108 -18.43 16.02 2.22
C VAL A 108 -18.25 17.24 3.12
N LEU A 109 -17.42 17.15 4.14
CA LEU A 109 -17.05 18.26 5.02
C LEU A 109 -16.05 19.24 4.38
N GLY A 110 -15.58 18.97 3.16
CA GLY A 110 -14.65 19.82 2.42
C GLY A 110 -13.16 19.53 2.69
N TYR A 111 -12.83 18.44 3.35
CA TYR A 111 -11.44 18.03 3.59
C TYR A 111 -11.01 16.99 2.55
N PRO A 112 -10.02 17.27 1.69
CA PRO A 112 -9.41 16.24 0.85
C PRO A 112 -8.82 15.12 1.71
N VAL A 113 -8.99 13.86 1.25
CA VAL A 113 -8.42 12.70 1.95
C VAL A 113 -7.32 12.08 1.11
N LEU A 114 -6.16 11.92 1.73
CA LEU A 114 -4.97 11.29 1.17
C LEU A 114 -4.78 9.90 1.78
N SER A 115 -4.34 8.95 0.98
CA SER A 115 -3.85 7.66 1.47
C SER A 115 -2.31 7.68 1.55
N ILE A 116 -1.72 6.75 2.29
CA ILE A 116 -0.25 6.59 2.33
C ILE A 116 0.32 6.41 0.91
N ARG A 117 -0.41 5.71 0.04
CA ARG A 117 0.02 5.43 -1.34
C ARG A 117 0.02 6.66 -2.25
N SER A 118 -0.73 7.69 -1.90
CA SER A 118 -0.78 8.94 -2.65
C SER A 118 0.28 9.96 -2.20
N LEU A 119 1.05 9.67 -1.16
CA LEU A 119 2.10 10.58 -0.72
C LEU A 119 3.29 10.57 -1.69
N PRO A 120 3.77 11.75 -2.12
CA PRO A 120 4.96 11.85 -2.96
C PRO A 120 6.18 11.23 -2.30
N ARG A 121 6.97 10.49 -3.07
CA ARG A 121 8.23 9.86 -2.62
C ARG A 121 9.47 10.53 -3.19
N ASP A 122 9.31 11.57 -3.99
CA ASP A 122 10.40 12.35 -4.51
C ASP A 122 11.20 13.00 -3.37
N LYS A 123 12.47 12.61 -3.25
CA LYS A 123 13.33 13.03 -2.16
C LYS A 123 13.55 14.56 -2.16
N ALA A 124 13.69 15.17 -3.32
CA ALA A 124 13.92 16.60 -3.42
C ALA A 124 12.68 17.40 -2.97
N TRP A 125 11.48 16.89 -3.35
CA TRP A 125 10.23 17.50 -2.90
C TRP A 125 10.02 17.35 -1.39
N LEU A 126 10.30 16.18 -0.84
CA LEU A 126 10.17 15.89 0.59
C LEU A 126 11.15 16.69 1.45
N GLN A 127 12.33 17.02 0.91
CA GLN A 127 13.39 17.70 1.65
C GLN A 127 12.96 19.05 2.23
N ARG A 128 11.94 19.72 1.65
CA ARG A 128 11.33 20.95 2.19
C ARG A 128 10.75 20.77 3.61
N PHE A 129 10.37 19.54 4.00
CA PHE A 129 9.79 19.23 5.30
C PHE A 129 10.78 18.54 6.24
N PHE A 130 11.82 17.94 5.70
CA PHE A 130 12.77 17.14 6.47
C PHE A 130 14.12 17.84 6.72
N GLY A 131 14.36 18.99 6.10
CA GLY A 131 15.60 19.73 6.27
C GLY A 131 16.82 18.90 5.89
N THR A 132 17.69 18.57 6.85
CA THR A 132 18.88 17.74 6.65
C THR A 132 18.63 16.25 6.87
N ASP A 133 17.48 15.87 7.43
CA ASP A 133 17.14 14.46 7.68
C ASP A 133 16.90 13.71 6.37
N ASP A 134 17.15 12.42 6.35
CA ASP A 134 16.71 11.58 5.23
C ASP A 134 15.19 11.38 5.31
N PRO A 135 14.43 11.87 4.34
CA PRO A 135 12.98 11.77 4.39
C PRO A 135 12.45 10.33 4.34
N ASN A 136 13.26 9.39 3.85
CA ASN A 136 12.87 7.99 3.73
C ASN A 136 13.37 7.11 4.88
N ASP A 137 14.18 7.63 5.78
CA ASP A 137 14.68 6.89 6.93
C ASP A 137 13.72 7.00 8.13
N VAL A 138 13.28 5.88 8.67
CA VAL A 138 12.42 5.80 9.86
C VAL A 138 13.14 5.21 11.08
N ARG A 139 14.43 4.90 10.95
CA ARG A 139 15.21 4.23 12.01
C ARG A 139 15.43 5.11 13.23
N ASP A 140 15.32 6.41 13.09
CA ASP A 140 15.36 7.37 14.19
C ASP A 140 14.14 7.24 15.12
N VAL A 141 12.99 6.76 14.58
CA VAL A 141 11.74 6.57 15.33
C VAL A 141 11.54 5.10 15.69
N TRP A 142 11.86 4.20 14.77
CA TRP A 142 11.65 2.76 14.96
C TRP A 142 12.76 1.93 14.30
N PRO A 143 13.91 1.77 14.94
CA PRO A 143 15.07 1.08 14.38
C PRO A 143 14.86 -0.42 14.13
N GLU A 144 13.99 -1.06 14.91
CA GLU A 144 13.78 -2.50 14.92
C GLU A 144 12.57 -2.95 14.08
N ASN A 145 12.06 -2.07 13.22
CA ASN A 145 10.89 -2.41 12.44
C ASN A 145 11.19 -3.50 11.39
N TYR A 146 10.28 -4.44 11.26
CA TYR A 146 10.34 -5.57 10.33
C TYR A 146 9.08 -5.72 9.46
N SER A 147 8.09 -4.86 9.69
CA SER A 147 6.81 -4.88 8.96
C SER A 147 6.74 -3.74 7.95
N THR A 148 6.69 -4.06 6.68
CA THR A 148 6.59 -3.08 5.59
C THR A 148 5.43 -2.11 5.78
N ASN A 149 4.25 -2.61 6.14
CA ASN A 149 3.07 -1.76 6.34
C ASN A 149 3.24 -0.83 7.54
N SER A 150 3.84 -1.32 8.64
CA SER A 150 4.09 -0.48 9.81
C SER A 150 5.14 0.59 9.53
N VAL A 151 6.20 0.25 8.77
CA VAL A 151 7.20 1.24 8.29
C VAL A 151 6.53 2.35 7.49
N GLN A 152 5.62 2.00 6.58
CA GLN A 152 4.90 2.97 5.77
C GLN A 152 4.01 3.87 6.63
N LYS A 153 3.34 3.33 7.66
CA LYS A 153 2.56 4.14 8.61
C LYS A 153 3.44 5.12 9.38
N VAL A 154 4.57 4.65 9.93
CA VAL A 154 5.52 5.49 10.66
C VAL A 154 6.09 6.59 9.77
N TRP A 155 6.48 6.25 8.53
CA TRP A 155 6.96 7.21 7.56
C TRP A 155 5.91 8.29 7.25
N ALA A 156 4.67 7.89 6.99
CA ALA A 156 3.57 8.79 6.71
C ALA A 156 3.22 9.69 7.91
N ALA A 157 3.29 9.14 9.14
CA ALA A 157 3.12 9.92 10.36
C ALA A 157 4.23 10.96 10.55
N ARG A 158 5.50 10.60 10.25
CA ARG A 158 6.63 11.56 10.26
C ARG A 158 6.43 12.69 9.26
N PHE A 159 5.91 12.38 8.07
CA PHE A 159 5.57 13.39 7.07
C PHE A 159 4.47 14.33 7.58
N ALA A 160 3.35 13.77 8.07
CA ALA A 160 2.23 14.55 8.60
C ALA A 160 2.65 15.46 9.76
N ALA A 161 3.48 14.95 10.67
CA ALA A 161 3.99 15.74 11.82
C ALA A 161 4.85 16.96 11.41
N ARG A 162 5.38 16.97 10.19
CA ARG A 162 6.21 18.06 9.65
C ARG A 162 5.46 18.98 8.70
N HIS A 163 4.26 18.60 8.29
CA HIS A 163 3.50 19.32 7.28
C HIS A 163 2.36 20.14 7.92
N PRO A 164 2.35 21.48 7.78
CA PRO A 164 1.40 22.34 8.50
C PRO A 164 -0.07 22.15 8.05
N ASN A 165 -0.29 21.66 6.85
CA ASN A 165 -1.61 21.52 6.24
C ASN A 165 -2.12 20.07 6.20
N ILE A 166 -1.49 19.14 6.91
CA ILE A 166 -1.90 17.73 6.96
C ILE A 166 -2.30 17.37 8.39
N ALA A 167 -3.53 16.92 8.55
CA ALA A 167 -3.99 16.28 9.77
C ALA A 167 -4.02 14.77 9.57
N LEU A 168 -3.61 14.02 10.59
CA LEU A 168 -3.49 12.59 10.53
C LEU A 168 -4.74 11.93 11.13
N LEU A 169 -5.30 10.95 10.41
CA LEU A 169 -6.34 10.04 10.87
C LEU A 169 -5.82 8.61 10.81
N ASP A 170 -5.64 7.95 11.94
CA ASP A 170 -5.23 6.55 11.98
C ASP A 170 -6.45 5.64 12.18
N LEU A 171 -6.71 4.80 11.19
CA LEU A 171 -7.71 3.73 11.28
C LEU A 171 -7.03 2.46 11.78
N SER A 172 -7.46 2.00 12.94
CA SER A 172 -6.92 0.82 13.58
C SER A 172 -8.01 -0.21 13.85
N SER A 173 -7.66 -1.49 13.66
CA SER A 173 -8.47 -2.60 14.15
C SER A 173 -7.91 -3.02 15.51
N PHE A 174 -8.70 -2.84 16.57
CA PHE A 174 -8.27 -3.18 17.95
C PHE A 174 -7.91 -4.67 18.16
N LYS A 175 -8.19 -5.54 17.19
CA LYS A 175 -7.78 -6.95 17.18
C LYS A 175 -6.52 -7.21 16.35
N CYS A 176 -5.99 -6.20 15.65
CA CYS A 176 -4.76 -6.33 14.90
C CYS A 176 -3.58 -6.10 15.84
N GLY A 177 -2.78 -7.13 16.11
CA GLY A 177 -1.62 -7.03 17.01
C GLY A 177 -0.52 -6.08 16.56
N HIS A 178 -0.55 -5.62 15.29
CA HIS A 178 0.37 -4.61 14.77
C HIS A 178 -0.17 -3.18 14.86
N ASP A 179 -1.46 -3.00 15.13
CA ASP A 179 -2.12 -1.71 15.23
C ASP A 179 -2.68 -1.45 16.65
N ALA A 180 -2.80 -2.50 17.46
CA ALA A 180 -3.19 -2.34 18.85
C ALA A 180 -2.02 -1.72 19.64
N PRO A 181 -2.24 -0.69 20.44
CA PRO A 181 -1.23 -0.13 21.32
C PRO A 181 -0.82 -1.10 22.43
#